data_9acac97bf93572dc3bea120f2d66f8d2
#
_entry.id   9acac97bf93572dc3bea120f2d66f8d2
#
_cell.length_a   1.000
_cell.length_b   1.000
_cell.length_c   1.000
_cell.angle_alpha   90.00
_cell.angle_beta   90.00
_cell.angle_gamma   90.00
#
_symmetry.space_group_name_H-M   'P 1'
#
loop_
_entity.id
_entity.type
_entity.pdbx_description
1 polymer ?
#
loop_
_entity_poly.entity_id
_entity_poly.type
_entity_poly.pdbx_seq_one_letter_code
_entity_poly.pdbx_strand_id
1 'polypeptide(L)'
;MNQLKKERLPQLDFFRALAIIGVLHVHSTSNATIEAVNTSIYYVFNFLNLMFKYGTPSFIFLSSFVLFYNYYDRPLNSKLITGFYKKRMLYILLPYILISALYFIYKLYTRERFDEPIGTLIMDYVDAIFHGSAWTHLYFVFISVQFYILFPLMLWLLKSQRWMARWALVIGLAVQWGWVLWNKYDLHYASKGSIAFSYFAYYMMGAFVAIYFQPFRKWVMTSWKDMNGGLRLVTAVLWISWLVTGLIYVQIWYDARLTNEWLDSLWYEFFWNVYTMLSSLVLFQSAFILNRIAPKGILAVLRRLGEVSFAVYLVHPFILAFYRETQDWFSMGTLTYFAWIYAGLIIALVVSTLFVQFLFRRFSYSWVLLGSIPYSLSGRHREKKAQRDKVRQDTDAVRRTNP
;
A
#
# COMPACT_ATOMS: atom_id res chain seq x y z
N MET A 1 -2.88 11.84 33.89
CA MET A 1 -1.94 10.81 33.37
C MET A 1 -1.42 11.26 32.00
N ASN A 2 -0.15 11.66 31.93
CA ASN A 2 0.52 11.98 30.66
C ASN A 2 0.50 10.74 29.77
N GLN A 3 -0.28 10.77 28.66
CA GLN A 3 -0.25 9.71 27.65
C GLN A 3 1.14 9.72 27.02
N LEU A 4 1.97 8.76 27.36
CA LEU A 4 3.27 8.54 26.72
C LEU A 4 3.03 8.36 25.21
N LYS A 5 3.41 9.38 24.44
CA LYS A 5 3.38 9.32 22.98
C LYS A 5 4.34 8.21 22.55
N LYS A 6 3.82 7.14 21.90
CA LYS A 6 4.68 6.05 21.44
C LYS A 6 5.78 6.57 20.52
N GLU A 7 6.95 5.96 20.64
CA GLU A 7 8.12 6.27 19.83
C GLU A 7 7.79 6.11 18.34
N ARG A 8 8.21 7.05 17.51
CA ARG A 8 8.14 6.92 16.06
C ARG A 8 9.15 5.87 15.61
N LEU A 9 8.70 4.92 14.81
CA LEU A 9 9.54 3.90 14.21
C LEU A 9 9.89 4.33 12.77
N PRO A 10 11.07 4.93 12.54
CA PRO A 10 11.48 5.38 11.20
C PRO A 10 11.64 4.22 10.21
N GLN A 11 11.84 3.00 10.70
CA GLN A 11 11.93 1.77 9.91
C GLN A 11 10.64 1.51 9.10
N LEU A 12 9.50 1.98 9.58
CA LEU A 12 8.23 1.82 8.84
C LEU A 12 8.20 2.64 7.54
N ASP A 13 9.01 3.70 7.45
CA ASP A 13 9.15 4.45 6.19
C ASP A 13 9.97 3.62 5.18
N PHE A 14 10.97 2.83 5.62
CA PHE A 14 11.67 1.89 4.75
C PHE A 14 10.76 0.75 4.28
N PHE A 15 9.93 0.22 5.17
CA PHE A 15 8.92 -0.76 4.78
C PHE A 15 8.00 -0.20 3.66
N ARG A 16 7.48 1.02 3.83
CA ARG A 16 6.65 1.66 2.80
C ARG A 16 7.39 1.85 1.49
N ALA A 17 8.68 2.21 1.54
CA ALA A 17 9.49 2.35 0.35
C ALA A 17 9.64 1.02 -0.41
N LEU A 18 9.94 -0.07 0.29
CA LEU A 18 10.03 -1.40 -0.32
C LEU A 18 8.67 -1.87 -0.88
N ALA A 19 7.59 -1.61 -0.14
CA ALA A 19 6.25 -1.99 -0.58
C ALA A 19 5.81 -1.20 -1.84
N ILE A 20 6.07 0.11 -1.91
CA ILE A 20 5.71 0.91 -3.10
C ILE A 20 6.57 0.54 -4.32
N ILE A 21 7.84 0.22 -4.15
CA ILE A 21 8.69 -0.31 -5.23
C ILE A 21 8.07 -1.60 -5.78
N GLY A 22 7.61 -2.52 -4.92
CA GLY A 22 6.91 -3.74 -5.34
C GLY A 22 5.64 -3.44 -6.13
N VAL A 23 4.83 -2.48 -5.69
CA VAL A 23 3.61 -2.08 -6.43
C VAL A 23 3.96 -1.57 -7.82
N LEU A 24 4.90 -0.63 -7.93
CA LEU A 24 5.30 -0.08 -9.22
C LEU A 24 5.88 -1.17 -10.15
N HIS A 25 6.64 -2.11 -9.57
CA HIS A 25 7.20 -3.23 -10.31
C HIS A 25 6.12 -4.10 -10.95
N VAL A 26 5.10 -4.48 -10.16
CA VAL A 26 3.95 -5.24 -10.68
C VAL A 26 3.24 -4.47 -11.79
N HIS A 27 2.96 -3.18 -11.57
CA HIS A 27 2.27 -2.37 -12.58
C HIS A 27 3.10 -2.19 -13.87
N SER A 28 4.41 -2.05 -13.77
CA SER A 28 5.27 -1.93 -14.95
C SER A 28 5.35 -3.24 -15.74
N THR A 29 5.42 -4.39 -15.07
CA THR A 29 5.61 -5.70 -15.72
C THR A 29 4.32 -6.41 -16.09
N SER A 30 3.12 -5.92 -15.70
CA SER A 30 1.85 -6.62 -15.88
C SER A 30 1.53 -6.95 -17.34
N ASN A 31 1.72 -6.01 -18.26
CA ASN A 31 1.46 -6.26 -19.69
C ASN A 31 2.39 -7.33 -20.24
N ALA A 32 3.68 -7.28 -19.89
CA ALA A 32 4.66 -8.28 -20.35
C ALA A 32 4.32 -9.70 -19.90
N THR A 33 3.61 -9.89 -18.79
CA THR A 33 3.18 -11.23 -18.34
C THR A 33 2.03 -11.81 -19.16
N ILE A 34 1.43 -11.03 -20.06
CA ILE A 34 0.35 -11.45 -20.97
C ILE A 34 0.89 -11.48 -22.39
N GLU A 35 1.58 -10.41 -22.80
CA GLU A 35 1.99 -10.18 -24.18
C GLU A 35 3.24 -10.98 -24.56
N ALA A 36 4.16 -11.24 -23.61
CA ALA A 36 5.42 -11.92 -23.86
C ALA A 36 5.35 -13.46 -23.64
N VAL A 37 4.17 -14.04 -23.48
CA VAL A 37 3.98 -15.47 -23.25
C VAL A 37 4.70 -16.32 -24.28
N ASN A 38 5.11 -16.99 -24.77
CA ASN A 38 5.83 -17.73 -25.82
C ASN A 38 7.19 -17.12 -26.24
N THR A 39 7.73 -16.19 -25.47
CA THR A 39 9.07 -15.64 -25.71
C THR A 39 10.11 -16.23 -24.76
N SER A 40 11.39 -16.21 -25.15
CA SER A 40 12.49 -16.74 -24.34
C SER A 40 12.68 -16.04 -22.99
N ILE A 41 12.24 -14.78 -22.86
CA ILE A 41 12.37 -13.99 -21.63
C ILE A 41 11.10 -14.01 -20.76
N TYR A 42 10.07 -14.75 -21.18
CA TYR A 42 8.78 -14.80 -20.47
C TYR A 42 8.92 -15.25 -19.01
N TYR A 43 9.74 -16.27 -18.74
CA TYR A 43 9.95 -16.72 -17.36
C TYR A 43 10.43 -15.61 -16.46
N VAL A 44 11.33 -14.74 -16.96
CA VAL A 44 11.87 -13.61 -16.18
C VAL A 44 10.77 -12.60 -15.85
N PHE A 45 9.90 -12.25 -16.82
CA PHE A 45 8.77 -11.35 -16.55
C PHE A 45 7.77 -11.95 -15.57
N ASN A 46 7.42 -13.25 -15.75
CA ASN A 46 6.53 -13.95 -14.85
C ASN A 46 7.10 -13.99 -13.41
N PHE A 47 8.37 -14.38 -13.28
CA PHE A 47 9.08 -14.44 -12.00
C PHE A 47 9.06 -13.07 -11.31
N LEU A 48 9.53 -12.03 -11.99
CA LEU A 48 9.64 -10.70 -11.43
C LEU A 48 8.28 -10.10 -11.09
N ASN A 49 7.25 -10.27 -11.93
CA ASN A 49 5.90 -9.79 -11.63
C ASN A 49 5.33 -10.44 -10.36
N LEU A 50 5.43 -11.76 -10.25
CA LEU A 50 4.83 -12.50 -9.15
C LEU A 50 5.59 -12.32 -7.83
N MET A 51 6.93 -12.29 -7.88
CA MET A 51 7.76 -12.03 -6.69
C MET A 51 7.56 -10.64 -6.10
N PHE A 52 7.06 -9.67 -6.86
CA PHE A 52 6.72 -8.35 -6.34
C PHE A 52 5.23 -8.15 -6.00
N LYS A 53 4.39 -9.18 -6.15
CA LYS A 53 2.93 -9.10 -5.92
C LYS A 53 2.49 -8.98 -4.45
N TYR A 54 3.40 -8.68 -3.56
CA TYR A 54 3.16 -8.50 -2.13
C TYR A 54 2.66 -7.09 -1.74
N GLY A 55 2.60 -6.13 -2.66
CA GLY A 55 2.39 -4.71 -2.35
C GLY A 55 1.13 -4.44 -1.53
N THR A 56 -0.06 -4.76 -2.05
CA THR A 56 -1.34 -4.53 -1.37
C THR A 56 -1.44 -5.23 -0.01
N PRO A 57 -1.16 -6.55 0.13
CA PRO A 57 -1.18 -7.23 1.41
C PRO A 57 -0.24 -6.60 2.44
N SER A 58 0.97 -6.25 2.02
CA SER A 58 1.97 -5.65 2.91
C SER A 58 1.54 -4.25 3.40
N PHE A 59 0.92 -3.44 2.55
CA PHE A 59 0.39 -2.14 2.99
C PHE A 59 -0.78 -2.28 3.96
N ILE A 60 -1.64 -3.31 3.79
CA ILE A 60 -2.74 -3.59 4.73
C ILE A 60 -2.18 -4.03 6.09
N PHE A 61 -1.21 -4.97 6.09
CA PHE A 61 -0.48 -5.35 7.29
C PHE A 61 0.13 -4.14 8.00
N LEU A 62 0.88 -3.31 7.27
CA LEU A 62 1.53 -2.12 7.85
C LEU A 62 0.52 -1.10 8.36
N SER A 63 -0.57 -0.86 7.62
CA SER A 63 -1.64 0.07 8.04
C SER A 63 -2.25 -0.38 9.37
N SER A 64 -2.60 -1.67 9.46
CA SER A 64 -3.10 -2.27 10.70
C SER A 64 -2.08 -2.18 11.83
N PHE A 65 -0.83 -2.57 11.57
CA PHE A 65 0.25 -2.43 12.57
C PHE A 65 0.33 -1.01 13.12
N VAL A 66 0.39 0.00 12.27
CA VAL A 66 0.49 1.41 12.69
C VAL A 66 -0.75 1.85 13.48
N LEU A 67 -1.94 1.39 13.09
CA LEU A 67 -3.17 1.70 13.80
C LEU A 67 -3.15 1.11 15.21
N PHE A 68 -2.96 -0.19 15.36
CA PHE A 68 -2.96 -0.83 16.67
C PHE A 68 -1.77 -0.38 17.53
N TYR A 69 -0.59 -0.20 16.96
CA TYR A 69 0.57 0.35 17.68
C TYR A 69 0.28 1.73 18.31
N ASN A 70 -0.45 2.61 17.60
CA ASN A 70 -0.73 3.95 18.10
C ASN A 70 -1.99 4.06 18.97
N TYR A 71 -2.98 3.17 18.78
CA TYR A 71 -4.30 3.34 19.40
C TYR A 71 -4.63 2.29 20.47
N TYR A 72 -3.98 1.12 20.49
CA TYR A 72 -4.35 0.02 21.37
C TYR A 72 -4.31 0.39 22.86
N ASP A 73 -3.29 1.12 23.31
CA ASP A 73 -3.15 1.50 24.73
C ASP A 73 -3.94 2.78 25.11
N ARG A 74 -4.60 3.42 24.13
CA ARG A 74 -5.39 4.63 24.41
C ARG A 74 -6.81 4.28 24.85
N PRO A 75 -7.42 5.09 25.75
CA PRO A 75 -8.82 4.87 26.09
C PRO A 75 -9.72 5.04 24.87
N LEU A 76 -10.65 4.09 24.69
CA LEU A 76 -11.62 4.15 23.60
C LEU A 76 -12.76 5.07 24.02
N ASN A 77 -12.82 6.26 23.45
CA ASN A 77 -13.86 7.25 23.70
C ASN A 77 -14.25 7.98 22.41
N SER A 78 -15.35 8.71 22.44
CA SER A 78 -15.89 9.43 21.29
C SER A 78 -14.85 10.40 20.68
N LYS A 79 -14.07 11.12 21.46
CA LYS A 79 -13.03 12.05 21.00
C LYS A 79 -11.94 11.34 20.20
N LEU A 80 -11.55 10.13 20.61
CA LEU A 80 -10.58 9.30 19.88
C LEU A 80 -11.14 8.87 18.52
N ILE A 81 -12.39 8.36 18.51
CA ILE A 81 -13.06 7.85 17.32
C ILE A 81 -13.31 8.98 16.32
N THR A 82 -13.89 10.10 16.77
CA THR A 82 -14.16 11.27 15.91
C THR A 82 -12.86 11.84 15.33
N GLY A 83 -11.80 11.96 16.15
CA GLY A 83 -10.48 12.41 15.70
C GLY A 83 -9.83 11.44 14.70
N PHE A 84 -10.06 10.15 14.84
CA PHE A 84 -9.61 9.13 13.91
C PHE A 84 -10.32 9.27 12.54
N TYR A 85 -11.66 9.28 12.52
CA TYR A 85 -12.42 9.40 11.28
C TYR A 85 -12.15 10.73 10.57
N LYS A 86 -12.11 11.86 11.27
CA LYS A 86 -11.78 13.17 10.68
C LYS A 86 -10.47 13.11 9.90
N LYS A 87 -9.42 12.47 10.43
CA LYS A 87 -8.14 12.33 9.74
C LYS A 87 -8.23 11.42 8.52
N ARG A 88 -9.00 10.33 8.59
CA ARG A 88 -9.16 9.39 7.46
C ARG A 88 -10.00 9.98 6.34
N MET A 89 -11.05 10.69 6.69
CA MET A 89 -11.86 11.43 5.70
C MET A 89 -11.01 12.45 4.94
N LEU A 90 -10.23 13.28 5.65
CA LEU A 90 -9.46 14.36 5.02
C LEU A 90 -8.24 13.86 4.24
N TYR A 91 -7.52 12.86 4.75
CA TYR A 91 -6.20 12.50 4.20
C TYR A 91 -6.18 11.21 3.38
N ILE A 92 -7.30 10.48 3.33
CA ILE A 92 -7.42 9.26 2.54
C ILE A 92 -8.65 9.31 1.62
N LEU A 93 -9.85 9.51 2.19
CA LEU A 93 -11.09 9.44 1.41
C LEU A 93 -11.21 10.62 0.43
N LEU A 94 -10.92 11.85 0.88
CA LEU A 94 -10.96 13.02 -0.01
C LEU A 94 -9.96 12.91 -1.18
N PRO A 95 -8.66 12.61 -0.98
CA PRO A 95 -7.75 12.30 -2.07
C PRO A 95 -8.23 11.16 -2.97
N TYR A 96 -8.78 10.08 -2.40
CA TYR A 96 -9.33 8.98 -3.17
C TYR A 96 -10.43 9.41 -4.13
N ILE A 97 -11.42 10.16 -3.64
CA ILE A 97 -12.53 10.65 -4.48
C ILE A 97 -12.00 11.54 -5.60
N LEU A 98 -11.14 12.50 -5.28
CA LEU A 98 -10.64 13.45 -6.28
C LEU A 98 -9.73 12.80 -7.33
N ILE A 99 -8.84 11.91 -6.91
CA ILE A 99 -7.98 11.17 -7.84
C ILE A 99 -8.80 10.18 -8.68
N SER A 100 -9.83 9.55 -8.09
CA SER A 100 -10.77 8.70 -8.85
C SER A 100 -11.49 9.50 -9.93
N ALA A 101 -11.87 10.74 -9.65
CA ALA A 101 -12.48 11.61 -10.67
C ALA A 101 -11.52 11.91 -11.83
N LEU A 102 -10.24 12.19 -11.54
CA LEU A 102 -9.23 12.42 -12.58
C LEU A 102 -9.02 11.18 -13.46
N TYR A 103 -8.93 9.99 -12.84
CA TYR A 103 -8.80 8.73 -13.61
C TYR A 103 -10.07 8.40 -14.38
N PHE A 104 -11.25 8.68 -13.80
CA PHE A 104 -12.51 8.47 -14.49
C PHE A 104 -12.63 9.37 -15.73
N ILE A 105 -12.29 10.65 -15.62
CA ILE A 105 -12.26 11.59 -16.76
C ILE A 105 -11.26 11.12 -17.82
N TYR A 106 -10.06 10.67 -17.43
CA TYR A 106 -9.08 10.12 -18.35
C TYR A 106 -9.61 8.85 -19.07
N LYS A 107 -10.33 7.98 -18.35
CA LYS A 107 -10.98 6.79 -18.91
C LYS A 107 -12.10 7.16 -19.91
N LEU A 108 -12.88 8.23 -19.63
CA LEU A 108 -13.89 8.73 -20.58
C LEU A 108 -13.23 9.25 -21.85
N TYR A 109 -12.11 9.98 -21.71
CA TYR A 109 -11.34 10.47 -22.84
C TYR A 109 -10.80 9.34 -23.72
N THR A 110 -10.14 8.35 -23.12
CA THR A 110 -9.52 7.24 -23.87
C THR A 110 -10.54 6.26 -24.47
N ARG A 111 -11.79 6.27 -23.99
CA ARG A 111 -12.89 5.42 -24.49
C ARG A 111 -13.92 6.17 -25.31
N GLU A 112 -13.68 7.45 -25.60
CA GLU A 112 -14.57 8.32 -26.39
C GLU A 112 -16.02 8.33 -25.87
N ARG A 113 -16.21 8.37 -24.53
CA ARG A 113 -17.53 8.27 -23.89
C ARG A 113 -18.12 9.61 -23.46
N PHE A 114 -17.59 10.76 -23.91
CA PHE A 114 -18.11 12.07 -23.50
C PHE A 114 -19.50 12.41 -24.07
N ASP A 115 -19.95 11.71 -25.11
CA ASP A 115 -21.27 11.89 -25.73
C ASP A 115 -22.40 11.19 -24.94
N GLU A 116 -22.08 10.43 -23.90
CA GLU A 116 -23.08 9.76 -23.09
C GLU A 116 -23.84 10.75 -22.18
N PRO A 117 -25.09 10.45 -21.84
CA PRO A 117 -25.88 11.28 -20.94
C PRO A 117 -25.17 11.52 -19.61
N ILE A 118 -25.13 12.75 -19.11
CA ILE A 118 -24.44 13.12 -17.87
C ILE A 118 -24.92 12.30 -16.65
N GLY A 119 -26.19 11.92 -16.61
CA GLY A 119 -26.76 11.07 -15.57
C GLY A 119 -26.10 9.67 -15.54
N THR A 120 -25.85 9.06 -16.70
CA THR A 120 -25.15 7.77 -16.82
C THR A 120 -23.70 7.92 -16.32
N LEU A 121 -22.99 8.96 -16.75
CA LEU A 121 -21.60 9.22 -16.35
C LEU A 121 -21.47 9.43 -14.83
N ILE A 122 -22.42 10.13 -14.21
CA ILE A 122 -22.45 10.32 -12.75
C ILE A 122 -22.69 8.99 -12.04
N MET A 123 -23.63 8.17 -12.51
CA MET A 123 -23.91 6.85 -11.92
C MET A 123 -22.70 5.91 -12.05
N ASP A 124 -22.08 5.87 -13.22
CA ASP A 124 -20.85 5.09 -13.46
C ASP A 124 -19.69 5.55 -12.57
N TYR A 125 -19.56 6.84 -12.34
CA TYR A 125 -18.53 7.38 -11.43
C TYR A 125 -18.81 7.00 -9.99
N VAL A 126 -20.07 7.11 -9.53
CA VAL A 126 -20.48 6.71 -8.19
C VAL A 126 -20.21 5.20 -7.99
N ASP A 127 -20.62 4.37 -8.96
CA ASP A 127 -20.32 2.95 -8.93
C ASP A 127 -18.81 2.66 -8.86
N ALA A 128 -18.03 3.35 -9.66
CA ALA A 128 -16.58 3.22 -9.65
C ALA A 128 -15.94 3.59 -8.30
N ILE A 129 -16.48 4.57 -7.57
CA ILE A 129 -16.06 4.93 -6.22
C ILE A 129 -16.37 3.81 -5.23
N PHE A 130 -17.57 3.23 -5.28
CA PHE A 130 -18.00 2.18 -4.34
C PHE A 130 -17.42 0.80 -4.62
N HIS A 131 -16.74 0.60 -5.76
CA HIS A 131 -16.04 -0.63 -6.10
C HIS A 131 -14.52 -0.46 -6.20
N GLY A 132 -14.01 0.77 -6.11
CA GLY A 132 -12.58 1.05 -6.31
C GLY A 132 -12.14 0.83 -7.75
N SER A 133 -13.05 0.95 -8.73
CA SER A 133 -12.85 0.55 -10.12
C SER A 133 -12.63 1.71 -11.10
N ALA A 134 -12.50 2.93 -10.58
CA ALA A 134 -12.20 4.10 -11.41
C ALA A 134 -10.85 3.93 -12.15
N TRP A 135 -9.88 3.25 -11.55
CA TRP A 135 -8.65 2.75 -12.17
C TRP A 135 -8.13 1.50 -11.47
N THR A 136 -7.31 0.71 -12.16
CA THR A 136 -6.88 -0.65 -11.76
C THR A 136 -6.22 -0.75 -10.39
N HIS A 137 -5.60 0.31 -9.86
CA HIS A 137 -4.95 0.30 -8.54
C HIS A 137 -5.84 0.83 -7.40
N LEU A 138 -6.88 1.59 -7.69
CA LEU A 138 -7.67 2.30 -6.68
C LEU A 138 -8.46 1.38 -5.74
N TYR A 139 -8.67 0.12 -6.12
CA TYR A 139 -9.30 -0.89 -5.25
C TYR A 139 -8.63 -1.03 -3.87
N PHE A 140 -7.30 -0.85 -3.79
CA PHE A 140 -6.59 -0.91 -2.52
C PHE A 140 -6.98 0.23 -1.56
N VAL A 141 -7.20 1.45 -2.10
CA VAL A 141 -7.67 2.56 -1.25
C VAL A 141 -9.08 2.29 -0.76
N PHE A 142 -9.94 1.74 -1.60
CA PHE A 142 -11.29 1.31 -1.23
C PHE A 142 -11.28 0.23 -0.13
N ILE A 143 -10.41 -0.79 -0.23
CA ILE A 143 -10.17 -1.77 0.85
C ILE A 143 -9.72 -1.07 2.14
N SER A 144 -8.80 -0.12 2.03
CA SER A 144 -8.31 0.62 3.19
C SER A 144 -9.43 1.39 3.89
N VAL A 145 -10.36 1.99 3.13
CA VAL A 145 -11.55 2.68 3.69
C VAL A 145 -12.43 1.71 4.46
N GLN A 146 -12.69 0.50 3.92
CA GLN A 146 -13.46 -0.54 4.61
C GLN A 146 -12.80 -0.91 5.95
N PHE A 147 -11.48 -1.11 5.98
CA PHE A 147 -10.74 -1.37 7.23
C PHE A 147 -10.79 -0.19 8.21
N TYR A 148 -10.81 1.05 7.73
CA TYR A 148 -10.97 2.19 8.62
C TYR A 148 -12.37 2.26 9.23
N ILE A 149 -13.41 1.85 8.50
CA ILE A 149 -14.77 1.73 9.06
C ILE A 149 -14.79 0.65 10.15
N LEU A 150 -14.15 -0.49 9.92
CA LEU A 150 -14.09 -1.60 10.86
C LEU A 150 -13.15 -1.35 12.06
N PHE A 151 -12.20 -0.43 11.95
CA PHE A 151 -11.14 -0.27 12.95
C PHE A 151 -11.62 -0.01 14.38
N PRO A 152 -12.59 0.89 14.68
CA PRO A 152 -13.04 1.11 16.06
C PRO A 152 -13.68 -0.14 16.68
N LEU A 153 -14.44 -0.91 15.88
CA LEU A 153 -15.03 -2.17 16.30
C LEU A 153 -13.93 -3.20 16.62
N MET A 154 -12.96 -3.37 15.71
CA MET A 154 -11.84 -4.28 15.93
C MET A 154 -10.97 -3.85 17.13
N LEU A 155 -10.73 -2.56 17.30
CA LEU A 155 -10.03 -2.02 18.45
C LEU A 155 -10.76 -2.35 19.76
N TRP A 156 -12.08 -2.19 19.80
CA TRP A 156 -12.92 -2.54 20.95
C TRP A 156 -12.87 -4.04 21.24
N LEU A 157 -13.08 -4.88 20.23
CA LEU A 157 -13.07 -6.34 20.37
C LEU A 157 -11.73 -6.86 20.90
N LEU A 158 -10.62 -6.45 20.29
CA LEU A 158 -9.28 -6.92 20.67
C LEU A 158 -8.82 -6.37 22.05
N LYS A 159 -9.42 -5.26 22.53
CA LYS A 159 -9.16 -4.73 23.89
C LYS A 159 -10.03 -5.39 24.94
N SER A 160 -11.31 -5.61 24.66
CA SER A 160 -12.25 -6.19 25.61
C SER A 160 -12.03 -7.68 25.80
N GLN A 161 -11.61 -8.37 24.75
CA GLN A 161 -11.46 -9.83 24.71
C GLN A 161 -9.99 -10.22 24.49
N ARG A 162 -9.20 -10.40 25.55
CA ARG A 162 -7.77 -10.75 25.49
C ARG A 162 -7.50 -12.02 24.70
N TRP A 163 -8.42 -12.98 24.71
CA TRP A 163 -8.28 -14.21 23.91
C TRP A 163 -8.34 -13.92 22.41
N MET A 164 -9.21 -12.97 21.96
CA MET A 164 -9.26 -12.57 20.54
C MET A 164 -7.94 -11.93 20.09
N ALA A 165 -7.33 -11.09 20.94
CA ALA A 165 -6.01 -10.52 20.62
C ALA A 165 -4.92 -11.60 20.50
N ARG A 166 -4.98 -12.65 21.35
CA ARG A 166 -4.04 -13.79 21.30
C ARG A 166 -4.22 -14.62 20.03
N TRP A 167 -5.45 -14.83 19.61
CA TRP A 167 -5.82 -15.64 18.45
C TRP A 167 -6.08 -14.80 17.18
N ALA A 168 -5.70 -13.53 17.18
CA ALA A 168 -6.02 -12.59 16.11
C ALA A 168 -5.61 -13.13 14.72
N LEU A 169 -4.43 -13.70 14.58
CA LEU A 169 -3.98 -14.28 13.32
C LEU A 169 -4.86 -15.45 12.85
N VAL A 170 -5.21 -16.36 13.76
CA VAL A 170 -6.05 -17.54 13.45
C VAL A 170 -7.47 -17.08 13.07
N ILE A 171 -8.04 -16.13 13.82
CA ILE A 171 -9.35 -15.52 13.51
C ILE A 171 -9.28 -14.84 12.13
N GLY A 172 -8.19 -14.11 11.87
CA GLY A 172 -7.95 -13.46 10.58
C GLY A 172 -7.95 -14.44 9.42
N LEU A 173 -7.23 -15.55 9.56
CA LEU A 173 -7.20 -16.64 8.57
C LEU A 173 -8.57 -17.29 8.39
N ALA A 174 -9.26 -17.61 9.49
CA ALA A 174 -10.59 -18.23 9.42
C ALA A 174 -11.61 -17.35 8.70
N VAL A 175 -11.63 -16.04 8.99
CA VAL A 175 -12.54 -15.09 8.33
C VAL A 175 -12.17 -14.94 6.85
N GLN A 176 -10.89 -14.77 6.51
CA GLN A 176 -10.45 -14.61 5.13
C GLN A 176 -10.74 -15.85 4.29
N TRP A 177 -10.38 -17.04 4.78
CA TRP A 177 -10.63 -18.28 4.06
C TRP A 177 -12.12 -18.66 4.04
N GLY A 178 -12.87 -18.35 5.09
CA GLY A 178 -14.33 -18.45 5.08
C GLY A 178 -14.94 -17.61 3.95
N TRP A 179 -14.48 -16.36 3.79
CA TRP A 179 -14.87 -15.47 2.68
C TRP A 179 -14.48 -16.04 1.31
N VAL A 180 -13.25 -16.53 1.15
CA VAL A 180 -12.76 -17.12 -0.11
C VAL A 180 -13.59 -18.33 -0.52
N LEU A 181 -13.86 -19.24 0.42
CA LEU A 181 -14.65 -20.44 0.17
C LEU A 181 -16.11 -20.10 -0.12
N TRP A 182 -16.72 -19.23 0.68
CA TRP A 182 -18.10 -18.79 0.45
C TRP A 182 -18.25 -18.11 -0.92
N ASN A 183 -17.31 -17.24 -1.28
CA ASN A 183 -17.35 -16.59 -2.59
C ASN A 183 -17.18 -17.59 -3.73
N LYS A 184 -16.35 -18.61 -3.56
CA LYS A 184 -16.08 -19.61 -4.61
C LYS A 184 -17.29 -20.51 -4.86
N TYR A 185 -17.96 -20.96 -3.81
CA TYR A 185 -18.98 -22.01 -3.94
C TYR A 185 -20.42 -21.48 -4.01
N ASP A 186 -20.68 -20.28 -3.48
CA ASP A 186 -22.05 -19.75 -3.40
C ASP A 186 -22.20 -18.36 -4.03
N LEU A 187 -21.41 -17.36 -3.57
CA LEU A 187 -21.67 -15.96 -3.88
C LEU A 187 -21.23 -15.56 -5.30
N HIS A 188 -20.13 -16.11 -5.80
CA HIS A 188 -19.57 -15.86 -7.14
C HIS A 188 -19.34 -14.37 -7.46
N TYR A 189 -19.05 -13.55 -6.44
CA TYR A 189 -18.83 -12.13 -6.60
C TYR A 189 -17.50 -11.86 -7.33
N ALA A 190 -17.57 -11.32 -8.54
CA ALA A 190 -16.43 -11.14 -9.44
C ALA A 190 -15.33 -10.24 -8.83
N SER A 191 -15.72 -9.18 -8.11
CA SER A 191 -14.78 -8.22 -7.52
C SER A 191 -14.38 -8.56 -6.08
N LYS A 192 -14.31 -9.86 -5.71
CA LYS A 192 -13.95 -10.29 -4.34
C LYS A 192 -12.68 -9.64 -3.81
N GLY A 193 -11.71 -9.39 -4.69
CA GLY A 193 -10.43 -8.75 -4.38
C GLY A 193 -10.53 -7.27 -3.97
N SER A 194 -11.69 -6.62 -4.14
CA SER A 194 -11.97 -5.27 -3.64
C SER A 194 -12.64 -5.26 -2.25
N ILE A 195 -12.91 -6.43 -1.68
CA ILE A 195 -13.56 -6.56 -0.38
C ILE A 195 -12.52 -6.80 0.72
N ALA A 196 -12.64 -6.09 1.83
CA ALA A 196 -11.70 -6.13 2.96
C ALA A 196 -11.51 -7.56 3.53
N PHE A 197 -12.53 -8.41 3.48
CA PHE A 197 -12.43 -9.79 3.96
C PHE A 197 -11.40 -10.62 3.20
N SER A 198 -11.10 -10.31 1.94
CA SER A 198 -10.02 -10.97 1.16
C SER A 198 -8.62 -10.69 1.72
N TYR A 199 -8.50 -9.75 2.64
CA TYR A 199 -7.22 -9.33 3.25
C TYR A 199 -7.29 -9.33 4.78
N PHE A 200 -8.29 -9.96 5.37
CA PHE A 200 -8.53 -9.85 6.80
C PHE A 200 -7.43 -10.51 7.64
N ALA A 201 -6.79 -11.57 7.14
CA ALA A 201 -5.63 -12.21 7.78
C ALA A 201 -4.44 -11.24 7.91
N TYR A 202 -4.16 -10.45 6.88
CA TYR A 202 -3.06 -9.45 6.91
C TYR A 202 -3.36 -8.34 7.90
N TYR A 203 -4.61 -7.89 7.93
CA TYR A 203 -5.05 -6.89 8.90
C TYR A 203 -4.90 -7.39 10.33
N MET A 204 -5.37 -8.60 10.62
CA MET A 204 -5.29 -9.20 11.95
C MET A 204 -3.84 -9.57 12.33
N MET A 205 -3.00 -9.97 11.37
CA MET A 205 -1.56 -10.18 11.57
C MET A 205 -0.86 -8.86 11.97
N GLY A 206 -1.18 -7.75 11.29
CA GLY A 206 -0.67 -6.43 11.65
C GLY A 206 -1.08 -6.00 13.06
N ALA A 207 -2.35 -6.23 13.43
CA ALA A 207 -2.87 -5.98 14.77
C ALA A 207 -2.13 -6.84 15.82
N PHE A 208 -1.95 -8.14 15.57
CA PHE A 208 -1.24 -9.05 16.46
C PHE A 208 0.20 -8.62 16.71
N VAL A 209 0.95 -8.34 15.64
CA VAL A 209 2.35 -7.89 15.77
C VAL A 209 2.45 -6.55 16.51
N ALA A 210 1.47 -5.64 16.33
CA ALA A 210 1.44 -4.36 17.03
C ALA A 210 1.12 -4.50 18.52
N ILE A 211 0.12 -5.31 18.88
CA ILE A 211 -0.29 -5.55 20.27
C ILE A 211 0.82 -6.23 21.07
N TYR A 212 1.46 -7.23 20.46
CA TYR A 212 2.57 -7.98 21.06
C TYR A 212 3.94 -7.51 20.56
N PHE A 213 4.12 -6.22 20.31
CA PHE A 213 5.30 -5.70 19.62
C PHE A 213 6.63 -5.95 20.36
N GLN A 214 6.65 -6.06 21.69
CA GLN A 214 7.90 -6.20 22.45
C GLN A 214 8.76 -7.41 22.04
N PRO A 215 8.25 -8.67 21.96
CA PRO A 215 9.03 -9.79 21.46
C PRO A 215 9.43 -9.63 19.98
N PHE A 216 8.54 -9.09 19.14
CA PHE A 216 8.87 -8.79 17.74
C PHE A 216 9.96 -7.72 17.62
N ARG A 217 9.90 -6.67 18.46
CA ARG A 217 10.94 -5.64 18.52
C ARG A 217 12.30 -6.26 18.85
N LYS A 218 12.39 -7.12 19.84
CA LYS A 218 13.63 -7.82 20.20
C LYS A 218 14.16 -8.61 18.99
N TRP A 219 13.31 -9.37 18.32
CA TRP A 219 13.69 -10.16 17.15
C TRP A 219 14.22 -9.27 15.99
N VAL A 220 13.48 -8.24 15.56
CA VAL A 220 13.86 -7.41 14.40
C VAL A 220 15.02 -6.46 14.72
N MET A 221 15.24 -6.07 15.98
CA MET A 221 16.33 -5.20 16.39
C MET A 221 17.65 -5.95 16.66
N THR A 222 17.62 -7.26 16.89
CA THR A 222 18.84 -8.04 17.15
C THR A 222 19.57 -8.33 15.84
N SER A 223 20.89 -8.12 15.83
CA SER A 223 21.74 -8.50 14.68
C SER A 223 21.81 -10.02 14.59
N TRP A 224 21.97 -10.56 13.38
CA TRP A 224 22.12 -12.01 13.17
C TRP A 224 23.21 -12.62 14.05
N LYS A 225 24.34 -11.93 14.25
CA LYS A 225 25.44 -12.38 15.07
C LYS A 225 25.07 -12.52 16.55
N ASP A 226 24.19 -11.64 17.03
CA ASP A 226 23.78 -11.56 18.44
C ASP A 226 22.50 -12.36 18.75
N MET A 227 21.86 -12.94 17.73
CA MET A 227 20.69 -13.80 17.90
C MET A 227 21.07 -15.11 18.57
N ASN A 228 20.22 -15.56 19.51
CA ASN A 228 20.30 -16.93 20.02
C ASN A 228 19.85 -17.94 18.95
N GLY A 229 20.10 -19.26 19.20
CA GLY A 229 19.77 -20.32 18.24
C GLY A 229 18.28 -20.34 17.84
N GLY A 230 17.36 -20.09 18.76
CA GLY A 230 15.92 -20.04 18.48
C GLY A 230 15.53 -18.89 17.54
N LEU A 231 16.05 -17.68 17.76
CA LEU A 231 15.77 -16.54 16.87
C LEU A 231 16.42 -16.70 15.49
N ARG A 232 17.61 -17.31 15.42
CA ARG A 232 18.24 -17.66 14.13
C ARG A 232 17.40 -18.66 13.37
N LEU A 233 16.91 -19.70 14.04
CA LEU A 233 16.05 -20.72 13.43
C LEU A 233 14.75 -20.08 12.89
N VAL A 234 14.05 -19.28 13.70
CA VAL A 234 12.82 -18.57 13.27
C VAL A 234 13.10 -17.69 12.07
N THR A 235 14.20 -16.96 12.07
CA THR A 235 14.58 -16.11 10.94
C THR A 235 14.89 -16.94 9.69
N ALA A 236 15.67 -17.99 9.82
CA ALA A 236 16.00 -18.89 8.70
C ALA A 236 14.75 -19.54 8.11
N VAL A 237 13.87 -20.08 8.96
CA VAL A 237 12.60 -20.68 8.55
C VAL A 237 11.73 -19.66 7.82
N LEU A 238 11.61 -18.42 8.33
CA LEU A 238 10.85 -17.37 7.66
C LEU A 238 11.37 -17.09 6.24
N TRP A 239 12.68 -16.88 6.09
CA TRP A 239 13.26 -16.52 4.80
C TRP A 239 13.25 -17.68 3.80
N ILE A 240 13.52 -18.90 4.27
CA ILE A 240 13.46 -20.10 3.43
C ILE A 240 12.02 -20.36 3.00
N SER A 241 11.06 -20.33 3.93
CA SER A 241 9.64 -20.54 3.60
C SER A 241 9.13 -19.47 2.64
N TRP A 242 9.52 -18.20 2.81
CA TRP A 242 9.20 -17.12 1.91
C TRP A 242 9.73 -17.38 0.49
N LEU A 243 11.00 -17.78 0.38
CA LEU A 243 11.61 -18.07 -0.93
C LEU A 243 10.95 -19.29 -1.59
N VAL A 244 10.79 -20.38 -0.86
CA VAL A 244 10.21 -21.61 -1.39
C VAL A 244 8.76 -21.41 -1.84
N THR A 245 7.93 -20.79 -0.99
CA THR A 245 6.53 -20.52 -1.38
C THR A 245 6.42 -19.53 -2.53
N GLY A 246 7.32 -18.53 -2.61
CA GLY A 246 7.41 -17.62 -3.74
C GLY A 246 7.77 -18.33 -5.05
N LEU A 247 8.76 -19.23 -5.02
CA LEU A 247 9.16 -20.02 -6.20
C LEU A 247 8.03 -20.97 -6.64
N ILE A 248 7.36 -21.65 -5.72
CA ILE A 248 6.19 -22.49 -6.06
C ILE A 248 5.09 -21.62 -6.69
N TYR A 249 4.78 -20.46 -6.09
CA TYR A 249 3.79 -19.54 -6.63
C TYR A 249 4.11 -19.06 -8.04
N VAL A 250 5.39 -18.75 -8.31
CA VAL A 250 5.87 -18.38 -9.65
C VAL A 250 5.70 -19.54 -10.62
N GLN A 251 6.08 -20.77 -10.21
CA GLN A 251 6.06 -21.92 -11.09
C GLN A 251 4.65 -22.33 -11.50
N ILE A 252 3.70 -22.40 -10.55
CA ILE A 252 2.31 -22.78 -10.89
C ILE A 252 1.65 -21.78 -11.85
N TRP A 253 1.99 -20.48 -11.76
CA TRP A 253 1.50 -19.48 -12.69
C TRP A 253 2.20 -19.57 -14.05
N TYR A 254 3.50 -19.86 -14.06
CA TYR A 254 4.26 -20.04 -15.29
C TYR A 254 3.72 -21.21 -16.11
N ASP A 255 3.55 -22.36 -15.46
CA ASP A 255 3.05 -23.57 -16.13
C ASP A 255 1.63 -23.34 -16.67
N ALA A 256 0.71 -22.81 -15.83
CA ALA A 256 -0.66 -22.55 -16.24
C ALA A 256 -0.78 -21.61 -17.44
N ARG A 257 0.03 -20.55 -17.50
CA ARG A 257 0.01 -19.59 -18.60
C ARG A 257 0.66 -20.13 -19.89
N LEU A 258 1.65 -21.01 -19.75
CA LEU A 258 2.35 -21.57 -20.88
C LEU A 258 1.57 -22.71 -21.51
N THR A 259 1.01 -23.61 -20.68
CA THR A 259 0.28 -24.81 -21.15
C THR A 259 -1.21 -24.56 -21.35
N ASN A 260 -1.74 -23.47 -20.80
CA ASN A 260 -3.17 -23.17 -20.65
C ASN A 260 -3.93 -24.22 -19.80
N GLU A 261 -3.21 -25.00 -18.98
CA GLU A 261 -3.78 -25.95 -18.03
C GLU A 261 -3.83 -25.34 -16.64
N TRP A 262 -5.04 -25.09 -16.14
CA TRP A 262 -5.23 -24.36 -14.90
C TRP A 262 -5.56 -25.29 -13.74
N LEU A 263 -4.83 -25.17 -12.64
CA LEU A 263 -5.18 -25.79 -11.36
C LEU A 263 -6.46 -25.18 -10.81
N ASP A 264 -7.05 -25.83 -9.78
CA ASP A 264 -8.13 -25.21 -9.03
C ASP A 264 -7.69 -23.85 -8.47
N SER A 265 -8.56 -22.85 -8.57
CA SER A 265 -8.27 -21.46 -8.18
C SER A 265 -7.82 -21.31 -6.73
N LEU A 266 -8.19 -22.25 -5.83
CA LEU A 266 -7.76 -22.25 -4.43
C LEU A 266 -6.25 -22.46 -4.26
N TRP A 267 -5.58 -23.16 -5.19
CA TRP A 267 -4.13 -23.32 -5.12
C TRP A 267 -3.41 -21.99 -5.37
N TYR A 268 -3.86 -21.22 -6.36
CA TYR A 268 -3.31 -19.88 -6.63
C TYR A 268 -3.56 -18.94 -5.46
N GLU A 269 -4.76 -18.98 -4.89
CA GLU A 269 -5.13 -18.19 -3.70
C GLU A 269 -4.27 -18.59 -2.50
N PHE A 270 -4.09 -19.89 -2.24
CA PHE A 270 -3.32 -20.41 -1.12
C PHE A 270 -1.85 -19.96 -1.19
N PHE A 271 -1.16 -20.24 -2.30
CA PHE A 271 0.25 -19.90 -2.45
C PHE A 271 0.45 -18.38 -2.45
N TRP A 272 -0.44 -17.63 -3.06
CA TRP A 272 -0.40 -16.17 -2.99
C TRP A 272 -0.55 -15.67 -1.54
N ASN A 273 -1.52 -16.17 -0.79
CA ASN A 273 -1.74 -15.79 0.60
C ASN A 273 -0.54 -16.12 1.48
N VAL A 274 -0.03 -17.34 1.43
CA VAL A 274 1.13 -17.76 2.24
C VAL A 274 2.35 -16.93 1.88
N TYR A 275 2.68 -16.83 0.59
CA TYR A 275 3.82 -16.06 0.10
C TYR A 275 3.75 -14.59 0.54
N THR A 276 2.61 -13.92 0.37
CA THR A 276 2.50 -12.49 0.68
C THR A 276 2.39 -12.19 2.18
N MET A 277 1.88 -13.12 2.99
CA MET A 277 1.96 -13.03 4.45
C MET A 277 3.42 -13.11 4.92
N LEU A 278 4.17 -14.09 4.43
CA LEU A 278 5.60 -14.21 4.71
C LEU A 278 6.36 -12.98 4.19
N SER A 279 6.03 -12.48 2.99
CA SER A 279 6.60 -11.24 2.44
C SER A 279 6.40 -10.05 3.35
N SER A 280 5.24 -9.90 3.97
CA SER A 280 4.97 -8.81 4.91
C SER A 280 5.89 -8.86 6.14
N LEU A 281 6.19 -10.06 6.66
CA LEU A 281 7.13 -10.25 7.78
C LEU A 281 8.59 -10.08 7.34
N VAL A 282 8.95 -10.56 6.15
CA VAL A 282 10.29 -10.36 5.55
C VAL A 282 10.56 -8.88 5.31
N LEU A 283 9.60 -8.15 4.73
CA LEU A 283 9.72 -6.70 4.55
C LEU A 283 9.82 -5.96 5.88
N PHE A 284 9.06 -6.40 6.89
CA PHE A 284 9.12 -5.82 8.22
C PHE A 284 10.52 -6.00 8.83
N GLN A 285 11.08 -7.21 8.80
CA GLN A 285 12.44 -7.47 9.27
C GLN A 285 13.48 -6.73 8.42
N SER A 286 13.34 -6.74 7.09
CA SER A 286 14.24 -6.05 6.16
C SER A 286 14.33 -4.55 6.42
N ALA A 287 13.23 -3.90 6.77
CA ALA A 287 13.21 -2.49 7.12
C ALA A 287 14.08 -2.16 8.35
N PHE A 288 14.11 -3.05 9.35
CA PHE A 288 14.98 -2.90 10.51
C PHE A 288 16.45 -3.26 10.19
N ILE A 289 16.68 -4.27 9.35
CA ILE A 289 18.02 -4.63 8.87
C ILE A 289 18.63 -3.46 8.09
N LEU A 290 17.91 -2.92 7.10
CA LEU A 290 18.34 -1.76 6.31
C LEU A 290 18.73 -0.57 7.20
N ASN A 291 17.92 -0.27 8.22
CA ASN A 291 18.23 0.83 9.14
C ASN A 291 19.59 0.65 9.87
N ARG A 292 20.08 -0.58 10.01
CA ARG A 292 21.37 -0.87 10.67
C ARG A 292 22.56 -0.86 9.73
N ILE A 293 22.38 -1.38 8.49
CA ILE A 293 23.52 -1.67 7.61
C ILE A 293 23.63 -0.74 6.41
N ALA A 294 22.52 -0.10 5.99
CA ALA A 294 22.56 0.70 4.78
C ALA A 294 23.24 2.07 4.98
N PRO A 295 23.96 2.58 3.98
CA PRO A 295 24.56 3.89 4.00
C PRO A 295 23.51 5.01 4.20
N LYS A 296 23.91 6.09 4.88
CA LYS A 296 23.03 7.23 5.21
C LYS A 296 22.32 7.82 3.98
N GLY A 297 22.98 7.86 2.82
CA GLY A 297 22.40 8.34 1.56
C GLY A 297 21.22 7.46 1.11
N ILE A 298 21.37 6.14 1.10
CA ILE A 298 20.31 5.19 0.75
C ILE A 298 19.16 5.31 1.75
N LEU A 299 19.44 5.38 3.05
CA LEU A 299 18.42 5.56 4.09
C LEU A 299 17.64 6.87 3.90
N ALA A 300 18.29 7.94 3.49
CA ALA A 300 17.64 9.22 3.22
C ALA A 300 16.67 9.12 2.02
N VAL A 301 17.08 8.45 0.94
CA VAL A 301 16.23 8.23 -0.25
C VAL A 301 15.02 7.35 0.09
N LEU A 302 15.26 6.19 0.72
CA LEU A 302 14.18 5.27 1.11
C LEU A 302 13.19 5.91 2.09
N ARG A 303 13.68 6.68 3.07
CA ARG A 303 12.81 7.40 4.00
C ARG A 303 11.92 8.40 3.26
N ARG A 304 12.50 9.21 2.36
CA ARG A 304 11.73 10.19 1.58
C ARG A 304 10.68 9.50 0.70
N LEU A 305 11.04 8.40 0.04
CA LEU A 305 10.11 7.61 -0.76
C LEU A 305 8.98 7.02 0.11
N GLY A 306 9.31 6.44 1.27
CA GLY A 306 8.34 5.87 2.20
C GLY A 306 7.38 6.92 2.76
N GLU A 307 7.85 8.14 3.06
CA GLU A 307 6.99 9.24 3.53
C GLU A 307 5.97 9.70 2.47
N VAL A 308 6.31 9.62 1.20
CA VAL A 308 5.43 10.03 0.08
C VAL A 308 4.76 8.85 -0.63
N SER A 309 4.96 7.62 -0.16
CA SER A 309 4.54 6.39 -0.83
C SER A 309 3.06 6.35 -1.21
N PHE A 310 2.16 6.88 -0.37
CA PHE A 310 0.74 6.97 -0.68
C PHE A 310 0.45 7.91 -1.86
N ALA A 311 1.07 9.08 -1.89
CA ALA A 311 0.91 10.02 -3.00
C ALA A 311 1.54 9.49 -4.31
N VAL A 312 2.72 8.84 -4.22
CA VAL A 312 3.33 8.13 -5.36
C VAL A 312 2.40 7.02 -5.87
N TYR A 313 1.78 6.26 -4.95
CA TYR A 313 0.79 5.25 -5.29
C TYR A 313 -0.38 5.83 -6.09
N LEU A 314 -0.88 7.01 -5.74
CA LEU A 314 -1.99 7.65 -6.44
C LEU A 314 -1.61 8.14 -7.86
N VAL A 315 -0.35 8.52 -8.07
CA VAL A 315 0.09 9.24 -9.29
C VAL A 315 0.76 8.33 -10.32
N HIS A 316 1.50 7.30 -9.89
CA HIS A 316 2.35 6.51 -10.80
C HIS A 316 1.64 5.88 -12.00
N PRO A 317 0.36 5.45 -11.94
CA PRO A 317 -0.27 4.86 -13.12
C PRO A 317 -0.53 5.87 -14.24
N PHE A 318 -0.69 7.16 -13.94
CA PHE A 318 -0.72 8.20 -14.97
C PHE A 318 0.61 8.24 -15.74
N ILE A 319 1.73 8.23 -15.01
CA ILE A 319 3.05 8.26 -15.64
C ILE A 319 3.27 7.01 -16.50
N LEU A 320 2.85 5.83 -15.99
CA LEU A 320 2.94 4.59 -16.77
C LEU A 320 2.01 4.57 -17.98
N ALA A 321 0.81 5.16 -17.88
CA ALA A 321 -0.11 5.23 -19.01
C ALA A 321 0.50 6.00 -20.19
N PHE A 322 1.03 7.20 -19.95
CA PHE A 322 1.72 8.00 -20.98
C PHE A 322 3.00 7.30 -21.49
N TYR A 323 3.77 6.67 -20.60
CA TYR A 323 4.97 5.95 -21.04
C TYR A 323 4.64 4.79 -21.97
N ARG A 324 3.55 4.08 -21.74
CA ARG A 324 3.12 2.94 -22.53
C ARG A 324 2.69 3.29 -23.95
N GLU A 325 2.37 4.54 -24.25
CA GLU A 325 2.11 4.98 -25.61
C GLU A 325 3.34 4.85 -26.53
N THR A 326 4.54 4.64 -25.96
CA THR A 326 5.77 4.37 -26.71
C THR A 326 6.06 2.86 -26.92
N GLN A 327 5.15 1.97 -26.54
CA GLN A 327 5.37 0.52 -26.59
C GLN A 327 5.62 0.00 -28.00
N ASP A 328 4.93 0.53 -28.99
CA ASP A 328 4.99 0.08 -30.40
C ASP A 328 6.39 0.22 -31.03
N TRP A 329 7.29 0.99 -30.39
CA TRP A 329 8.68 1.13 -30.84
C TRP A 329 9.55 -0.07 -30.47
N PHE A 330 9.05 -1.02 -29.66
CA PHE A 330 9.83 -2.12 -29.09
C PHE A 330 9.19 -3.47 -29.39
N SER A 331 9.93 -4.37 -30.05
CA SER A 331 9.46 -5.72 -30.33
C SER A 331 9.40 -6.56 -29.06
N MET A 332 8.26 -7.18 -28.81
CA MET A 332 8.03 -8.02 -27.63
C MET A 332 9.02 -9.20 -27.56
N GLY A 333 9.38 -9.60 -26.36
CA GLY A 333 10.29 -10.71 -26.13
C GLY A 333 11.77 -10.43 -26.42
N THR A 334 12.14 -9.19 -26.74
CA THR A 334 13.53 -8.78 -26.96
C THR A 334 14.15 -8.18 -25.70
N LEU A 335 15.47 -8.09 -25.68
CA LEU A 335 16.21 -7.39 -24.60
C LEU A 335 15.87 -5.90 -24.57
N THR A 336 15.60 -5.28 -25.72
CA THR A 336 15.17 -3.87 -25.81
C THR A 336 13.80 -3.66 -25.18
N TYR A 337 12.86 -4.60 -25.37
CA TYR A 337 11.57 -4.60 -24.70
C TYR A 337 11.72 -4.75 -23.17
N PHE A 338 12.61 -5.64 -22.72
CA PHE A 338 12.92 -5.77 -21.31
C PHE A 338 13.48 -4.46 -20.72
N ALA A 339 14.44 -3.84 -21.42
CA ALA A 339 15.01 -2.55 -21.01
C ALA A 339 13.94 -1.44 -20.97
N TRP A 340 13.01 -1.43 -21.94
CA TRP A 340 11.89 -0.50 -21.98
C TRP A 340 10.95 -0.67 -20.76
N ILE A 341 10.56 -1.91 -20.40
CA ILE A 341 9.74 -2.18 -19.19
C ILE A 341 10.43 -1.61 -17.93
N TYR A 342 11.73 -1.84 -17.78
CA TYR A 342 12.48 -1.36 -16.61
C TYR A 342 12.75 0.15 -16.63
N ALA A 343 12.92 0.73 -17.81
CA ALA A 343 12.95 2.20 -17.94
C ALA A 343 11.60 2.81 -17.50
N GLY A 344 10.48 2.21 -17.88
CA GLY A 344 9.15 2.60 -17.42
C GLY A 344 8.98 2.53 -15.90
N LEU A 345 9.49 1.46 -15.27
CA LEU A 345 9.52 1.36 -13.80
C LEU A 345 10.31 2.51 -13.16
N ILE A 346 11.52 2.77 -13.66
CA ILE A 346 12.40 3.82 -13.13
C ILE A 346 11.76 5.21 -13.35
N ILE A 347 11.24 5.46 -14.55
CA ILE A 347 10.55 6.72 -14.89
C ILE A 347 9.32 6.91 -13.97
N ALA A 348 8.48 5.89 -13.83
CA ALA A 348 7.32 5.97 -12.96
C ALA A 348 7.70 6.26 -11.50
N LEU A 349 8.74 5.59 -10.99
CA LEU A 349 9.20 5.79 -9.61
C LEU A 349 9.80 7.20 -9.42
N VAL A 350 10.71 7.59 -10.29
CA VAL A 350 11.45 8.86 -10.14
C VAL A 350 10.53 10.05 -10.42
N VAL A 351 9.81 10.04 -11.56
CA VAL A 351 8.93 11.16 -11.96
C VAL A 351 7.80 11.34 -10.97
N SER A 352 7.11 10.26 -10.56
CA SER A 352 6.05 10.35 -9.54
C SER A 352 6.57 10.88 -8.21
N THR A 353 7.76 10.42 -7.78
CA THR A 353 8.35 10.88 -6.50
C THR A 353 8.74 12.36 -6.56
N LEU A 354 9.37 12.80 -7.63
CA LEU A 354 9.77 14.20 -7.81
C LEU A 354 8.55 15.11 -7.95
N PHE A 355 7.56 14.70 -8.74
CA PHE A 355 6.31 15.45 -8.94
C PHE A 355 5.55 15.63 -7.62
N VAL A 356 5.36 14.56 -6.87
CA VAL A 356 4.70 14.60 -5.56
C VAL A 356 5.47 15.49 -4.58
N GLN A 357 6.79 15.37 -4.51
CA GLN A 357 7.62 16.22 -3.64
C GLN A 357 7.55 17.69 -4.05
N PHE A 358 7.53 17.98 -5.35
CA PHE A 358 7.35 19.35 -5.89
C PHE A 358 6.01 19.92 -5.43
N LEU A 359 4.90 19.18 -5.60
CA LEU A 359 3.57 19.62 -5.18
C LEU A 359 3.51 19.89 -3.66
N PHE A 360 4.03 18.99 -2.82
CA PHE A 360 4.07 19.20 -1.38
C PHE A 360 4.93 20.40 -0.95
N ARG A 361 5.97 20.75 -1.70
CA ARG A 361 6.81 21.92 -1.41
C ARG A 361 6.22 23.22 -1.89
N ARG A 362 5.56 23.20 -3.05
CA ARG A 362 5.09 24.42 -3.72
C ARG A 362 3.69 24.85 -3.30
N PHE A 363 2.79 23.86 -3.05
CA PHE A 363 1.36 24.12 -2.83
C PHE A 363 0.93 23.69 -1.42
N SER A 364 0.42 24.64 -0.64
CA SER A 364 -0.01 24.38 0.75
C SER A 364 -1.22 23.45 0.86
N TYR A 365 -2.06 23.39 -0.17
CA TYR A 365 -3.27 22.57 -0.26
C TYR A 365 -3.07 21.25 -0.98
N SER A 366 -1.82 20.87 -1.33
CA SER A 366 -1.50 19.60 -2.01
C SER A 366 -2.00 18.36 -1.26
N TRP A 367 -2.19 18.46 0.06
CA TRP A 367 -2.75 17.39 0.89
C TRP A 367 -4.19 17.00 0.50
N VAL A 368 -4.94 17.88 -0.15
CA VAL A 368 -6.31 17.61 -0.63
C VAL A 368 -6.30 16.53 -1.72
N LEU A 369 -5.29 16.52 -2.58
CA LEU A 369 -5.14 15.52 -3.65
C LEU A 369 -4.24 14.35 -3.26
N LEU A 370 -3.21 14.61 -2.44
CA LEU A 370 -2.10 13.67 -2.23
C LEU A 370 -2.07 13.06 -0.82
N GLY A 371 -3.03 13.43 0.04
CA GLY A 371 -3.06 12.95 1.43
C GLY A 371 -2.13 13.71 2.36
N SER A 372 -1.77 13.12 3.48
CA SER A 372 -1.05 13.81 4.55
C SER A 372 0.33 14.32 4.12
N ILE A 373 0.65 15.55 4.53
CA ILE A 373 1.98 16.15 4.28
C ILE A 373 3.06 15.29 4.94
N PRO A 374 4.15 14.95 4.21
CA PRO A 374 5.28 14.19 4.75
C PRO A 374 5.89 14.81 6.00
N TYR A 375 6.34 13.98 6.93
CA TYR A 375 6.91 14.45 8.19
C TYR A 375 8.14 15.35 7.97
N SER A 376 9.00 15.00 7.01
CA SER A 376 10.19 15.79 6.64
C SER A 376 9.86 17.19 6.11
N LEU A 377 8.63 17.42 5.61
CA LEU A 377 8.17 18.70 5.08
C LEU A 377 7.24 19.45 6.05
N SER A 378 6.72 18.79 7.08
CA SER A 378 5.73 19.36 8.01
C SER A 378 6.27 20.55 8.82
N GLY A 379 7.55 20.58 9.17
CA GLY A 379 8.20 21.72 9.84
C GLY A 379 8.12 23.00 9.00
N ARG A 380 8.53 22.92 7.74
CA ARG A 380 8.50 24.04 6.77
C ARG A 380 7.07 24.59 6.55
N HIS A 381 6.06 23.74 6.55
CA HIS A 381 4.67 24.16 6.41
C HIS A 381 4.18 24.89 7.67
N ARG A 382 4.60 24.48 8.87
CA ARG A 382 4.27 25.17 10.12
C ARG A 382 4.91 26.55 10.18
N GLU A 383 6.17 26.68 9.81
CA GLU A 383 6.88 27.96 9.74
C GLU A 383 6.23 28.92 8.74
N LYS A 384 5.95 28.45 7.51
CA LYS A 384 5.24 29.26 6.50
C LYS A 384 3.84 29.67 6.95
N LYS A 385 3.11 28.83 7.67
CA LYS A 385 1.81 29.17 8.23
C LYS A 385 1.94 30.22 9.33
N ALA A 386 2.86 30.04 10.27
CA ALA A 386 3.10 31.00 11.34
C ALA A 386 3.50 32.39 10.79
N GLN A 387 4.33 32.42 9.75
CA GLN A 387 4.72 33.66 9.09
C GLN A 387 3.54 34.36 8.38
N ARG A 388 2.66 33.59 7.71
CA ARG A 388 1.43 34.15 7.09
C ARG A 388 0.45 34.67 8.12
N ASP A 389 0.26 33.96 9.24
CA ASP A 389 -0.63 34.36 10.31
C ASP A 389 -0.12 35.65 10.97
N LYS A 390 1.22 35.78 11.15
CA LYS A 390 1.85 37.01 11.63
C LYS A 390 1.64 38.20 10.68
N VAL A 391 1.92 38.03 9.38
CA VAL A 391 1.68 39.07 8.36
C VAL A 391 0.20 39.49 8.33
N ARG A 392 -0.72 38.55 8.44
CA ARG A 392 -2.17 38.87 8.50
C ARG A 392 -2.54 39.65 9.75
N GLN A 393 -2.00 39.30 10.91
CA GLN A 393 -2.21 40.06 12.15
C GLN A 393 -1.66 41.47 12.06
N ASP A 394 -0.44 41.64 11.50
CA ASP A 394 0.18 42.94 11.30
C ASP A 394 -0.64 43.81 10.31
N THR A 395 -1.16 43.20 9.23
CA THR A 395 -2.04 43.90 8.25
C THR A 395 -3.37 44.30 8.86
N ASP A 396 -3.99 43.46 9.69
CA ASP A 396 -5.23 43.75 10.37
C ASP A 396 -5.03 44.84 11.48
N ALA A 397 -3.86 44.85 12.12
CA ALA A 397 -3.50 45.90 13.07
C ALA A 397 -3.36 47.29 12.36
N VAL A 398 -2.68 47.36 11.20
CA VAL A 398 -2.53 48.58 10.40
C VAL A 398 -3.88 49.07 9.91
N ARG A 399 -4.81 48.21 9.51
CA ARG A 399 -6.17 48.60 9.10
C ARG A 399 -7.03 49.13 10.25
N ARG A 400 -6.75 48.80 11.49
CA ARG A 400 -7.46 49.32 12.67
C ARG A 400 -6.92 50.66 13.16
N THR A 401 -5.69 51.01 12.79
CA THR A 401 -5.03 52.26 13.16
C THR A 401 -5.15 53.36 12.15
N ASN A 402 -5.59 53.06 10.92
CA ASN A 402 -5.93 54.01 9.84
C ASN A 402 -7.42 53.84 9.47
N PRO A 403 -8.35 54.57 10.13
CA PRO A 403 -9.76 54.57 9.78
C PRO A 403 -10.04 55.26 8.43
#